data_7fbd3494ea36878a7ee82aca807c57cc
#
_entry.id   7fbd3494ea36878a7ee82aca807c57cc
#
_cell.length_a   1.000
_cell.length_b   1.000
_cell.length_c   1.000
_cell.angle_alpha   90.00
_cell.angle_beta   90.00
_cell.angle_gamma   90.00
#
_symmetry.space_group_name_H-M   'P 1'
#
loop_
_entity.id
_entity.type
_entity.pdbx_description
1 polymer ?
#
loop_
_entity_poly.entity_id
_entity_poly.type
_entity_poly.pdbx_seq_one_letter_code
_entity_poly.pdbx_strand_id
1 'polypeptide(L)'
;AHIPSIDYLICESTYGNRTHPALSVLDQLEGVLKKTFARGGVLVIPAFAVGRAQQMVYLMDQLVTEGRLRAFPIHIDSPMAIDATRIYATYPDASRASLNNIGGRSLLHGKWVHLHRTRAESEALNKAKGPAVIISSSGMLSGGRILHHCRQRLPHPENTLLITGYQAVGTLGRALLDGATSVRIHKGDVPVLAEVRDLKGLSG
;
A
#
# COMPACT_ATOMS: atom_id res chain seq x y z
N ALA A 1 -18.31 5.46 -26.96
CA ALA A 1 -17.43 6.57 -27.35
C ALA A 1 -16.97 6.33 -28.80
N HIS A 2 -17.11 7.35 -29.66
CA HIS A 2 -16.65 7.25 -31.05
C HIS A 2 -15.19 7.67 -31.07
N ILE A 3 -14.29 6.77 -31.46
CA ILE A 3 -12.88 7.09 -31.69
C ILE A 3 -12.79 7.72 -33.09
N PRO A 4 -12.30 8.97 -33.24
CA PRO A 4 -12.12 9.57 -34.56
C PRO A 4 -11.10 8.76 -35.39
N SER A 5 -11.11 8.94 -36.72
CA SER A 5 -10.10 8.37 -37.59
C SER A 5 -8.73 8.90 -37.20
N ILE A 6 -7.81 8.01 -36.85
CA ILE A 6 -6.44 8.34 -36.38
C ILE A 6 -5.45 7.40 -37.07
N ASP A 7 -4.24 7.88 -37.37
CA ASP A 7 -3.18 7.08 -37.97
C ASP A 7 -2.43 6.25 -36.92
N TYR A 8 -2.29 6.78 -35.69
CA TYR A 8 -1.58 6.12 -34.58
C TYR A 8 -2.34 6.29 -33.28
N LEU A 9 -2.45 5.21 -32.50
CA LEU A 9 -3.03 5.20 -31.15
C LEU A 9 -1.97 4.69 -30.16
N ILE A 10 -1.65 5.52 -29.18
CA ILE A 10 -0.84 5.10 -28.03
C ILE A 10 -1.74 5.18 -26.80
N CYS A 11 -1.97 4.03 -26.14
CA CYS A 11 -2.74 3.99 -24.91
C CYS A 11 -2.06 3.09 -23.88
N GLU A 12 -2.28 3.41 -22.59
CA GLU A 12 -1.85 2.49 -21.53
C GLU A 12 -2.73 1.23 -21.57
N SER A 13 -2.18 0.10 -21.15
CA SER A 13 -2.90 -1.18 -21.11
C SER A 13 -2.44 -2.08 -19.96
N THR A 14 -1.97 -1.48 -18.87
CA THR A 14 -1.38 -2.18 -17.71
C THR A 14 -2.28 -3.30 -17.19
N TYR A 15 -3.57 -3.07 -17.17
CA TYR A 15 -4.60 -4.03 -16.73
C TYR A 15 -5.58 -4.43 -17.84
N GLY A 16 -5.24 -4.21 -19.10
CA GLY A 16 -6.11 -4.47 -20.25
C GLY A 16 -6.55 -5.92 -20.44
N ASN A 17 -5.85 -6.86 -19.82
CA ASN A 17 -6.15 -8.29 -19.84
C ASN A 17 -6.83 -8.82 -18.57
N ARG A 18 -7.35 -7.93 -17.71
CA ARG A 18 -7.95 -8.31 -16.43
C ARG A 18 -9.36 -7.74 -16.28
N THR A 19 -10.22 -8.51 -15.62
CA THR A 19 -11.52 -8.04 -15.15
C THR A 19 -11.45 -7.72 -13.65
N HIS A 20 -12.25 -6.75 -13.22
CA HIS A 20 -12.37 -6.45 -11.80
C HIS A 20 -13.01 -7.64 -11.06
N PRO A 21 -12.50 -7.99 -9.86
CA PRO A 21 -13.11 -9.04 -9.06
C PRO A 21 -14.51 -8.63 -8.58
N ALA A 22 -15.37 -9.63 -8.32
CA ALA A 22 -16.70 -9.39 -7.78
C ALA A 22 -16.66 -8.79 -6.35
N LEU A 23 -15.63 -9.14 -5.56
CA LEU A 23 -15.45 -8.61 -4.20
C LEU A 23 -14.86 -7.20 -4.26
N SER A 24 -15.47 -6.27 -3.54
CA SER A 24 -15.00 -4.88 -3.51
C SER A 24 -13.59 -4.77 -2.92
N VAL A 25 -12.85 -3.74 -3.33
CA VAL A 25 -11.52 -3.44 -2.78
C VAL A 25 -11.57 -3.29 -1.26
N LEU A 26 -12.63 -2.64 -0.76
CA LEU A 26 -12.82 -2.39 0.67
C LEU A 26 -13.00 -3.69 1.45
N ASP A 27 -13.79 -4.64 0.93
CA ASP A 27 -14.01 -5.94 1.57
C ASP A 27 -12.76 -6.82 1.54
N GLN A 28 -12.00 -6.78 0.45
CA GLN A 28 -10.71 -7.47 0.37
C GLN A 28 -9.74 -6.92 1.41
N LEU A 29 -9.61 -5.60 1.52
CA LEU A 29 -8.72 -4.92 2.47
C LEU A 29 -9.12 -5.25 3.91
N GLU A 30 -10.42 -5.18 4.24
CA GLU A 30 -10.94 -5.56 5.55
C GLU A 30 -10.57 -7.01 5.92
N GLY A 31 -10.77 -7.94 4.99
CA GLY A 31 -10.43 -9.34 5.19
C GLY A 31 -8.94 -9.57 5.48
N VAL A 32 -8.06 -8.86 4.76
CA VAL A 32 -6.61 -8.92 4.99
C VAL A 32 -6.24 -8.32 6.35
N LEU A 33 -6.77 -7.14 6.69
CA LEU A 33 -6.53 -6.50 7.97
C LEU A 33 -6.96 -7.37 9.15
N LYS A 34 -8.20 -7.91 9.11
CA LYS A 34 -8.73 -8.81 10.15
C LYS A 34 -7.84 -10.03 10.37
N LYS A 35 -7.43 -10.69 9.28
CA LYS A 35 -6.56 -11.88 9.35
C LYS A 35 -5.17 -11.55 9.91
N THR A 36 -4.57 -10.47 9.45
CA THR A 36 -3.25 -10.03 9.93
C THR A 36 -3.29 -9.67 11.41
N PHE A 37 -4.30 -8.91 11.82
CA PHE A 37 -4.44 -8.45 13.20
C PHE A 37 -4.80 -9.57 14.16
N ALA A 38 -5.57 -10.57 13.72
CA ALA A 38 -5.86 -11.76 14.53
C ALA A 38 -4.59 -12.56 14.88
N ARG A 39 -3.54 -12.47 14.04
CA ARG A 39 -2.22 -13.06 14.32
C ARG A 39 -1.30 -12.14 15.14
N GLY A 40 -1.77 -10.94 15.51
CA GLY A 40 -0.92 -9.92 16.15
C GLY A 40 0.11 -9.31 15.22
N GLY A 41 -0.06 -9.46 13.92
CA GLY A 41 0.90 -9.08 12.89
C GLY A 41 0.82 -7.61 12.46
N VAL A 42 1.82 -7.22 11.66
CA VAL A 42 1.90 -5.94 10.97
C VAL A 42 1.60 -6.15 9.49
N LEU A 43 0.71 -5.32 8.94
CA LEU A 43 0.46 -5.25 7.50
C LEU A 43 1.45 -4.28 6.86
N VAL A 44 2.28 -4.77 5.94
CA VAL A 44 3.24 -3.96 5.17
C VAL A 44 2.69 -3.73 3.78
N ILE A 45 2.61 -2.47 3.35
CA ILE A 45 2.04 -2.07 2.06
C ILE A 45 3.10 -1.31 1.26
N PRO A 46 3.71 -1.93 0.24
CA PRO A 46 4.50 -1.21 -0.75
C PRO A 46 3.56 -0.35 -1.60
N ALA A 47 3.81 0.94 -1.64
CA ALA A 47 2.96 1.88 -2.35
C ALA A 47 3.76 2.95 -3.09
N PHE A 48 3.25 3.41 -4.24
CA PHE A 48 3.74 4.63 -4.86
C PHE A 48 3.43 5.81 -3.92
N ALA A 49 4.38 6.73 -3.84
CA ALA A 49 4.30 7.88 -2.93
C ALA A 49 3.14 8.82 -3.27
N VAL A 50 2.78 8.89 -4.55
CA VAL A 50 1.67 9.70 -5.07
C VAL A 50 0.52 8.80 -5.50
N GLY A 51 -0.68 9.10 -5.06
CA GLY A 51 -1.92 8.40 -5.39
C GLY A 51 -2.17 7.18 -4.50
N ARG A 52 -1.37 6.11 -4.65
CA ARG A 52 -1.63 4.82 -3.98
C ARG A 52 -1.52 4.89 -2.45
N ALA A 53 -0.51 5.56 -1.93
CA ALA A 53 -0.36 5.71 -0.48
C ALA A 53 -1.57 6.41 0.14
N GLN A 54 -2.04 7.49 -0.46
CA GLN A 54 -3.21 8.25 -0.02
C GLN A 54 -4.49 7.42 -0.14
N GLN A 55 -4.67 6.70 -1.24
CA GLN A 55 -5.82 5.82 -1.45
C GLN A 55 -5.90 4.73 -0.37
N MET A 56 -4.78 4.12 0.01
CA MET A 56 -4.75 3.10 1.06
C MET A 56 -5.13 3.67 2.42
N VAL A 57 -4.62 4.87 2.78
CA VAL A 57 -5.03 5.54 4.02
C VAL A 57 -6.52 5.84 4.03
N TYR A 58 -7.05 6.34 2.91
CA TYR A 58 -8.49 6.64 2.77
C TYR A 58 -9.36 5.40 2.97
N LEU A 59 -9.05 4.28 2.31
CA LEU A 59 -9.81 3.04 2.43
C LEU A 59 -9.78 2.51 3.89
N MET A 60 -8.66 2.63 4.57
CA MET A 60 -8.56 2.23 5.98
C MET A 60 -9.32 3.18 6.92
N ASP A 61 -9.28 4.49 6.67
CA ASP A 61 -10.08 5.46 7.40
C ASP A 61 -11.58 5.22 7.21
N GLN A 62 -12.00 4.85 6.00
CA GLN A 62 -13.37 4.46 5.71
C GLN A 62 -13.80 3.25 6.53
N LEU A 63 -13.00 2.19 6.59
CA LEU A 63 -13.29 0.99 7.40
C LEU A 63 -13.47 1.31 8.89
N VAL A 64 -12.66 2.23 9.42
CA VAL A 64 -12.78 2.68 10.82
C VAL A 64 -14.01 3.55 11.01
N THR A 65 -14.28 4.48 10.11
CA THR A 65 -15.41 5.41 10.19
C THR A 65 -16.76 4.69 10.06
N GLU A 66 -16.83 3.66 9.20
CA GLU A 66 -18.02 2.80 9.05
C GLU A 66 -18.18 1.80 10.21
N GLY A 67 -17.27 1.78 11.19
CA GLY A 67 -17.32 0.86 12.31
C GLY A 67 -16.99 -0.60 11.97
N ARG A 68 -16.46 -0.86 10.77
CA ARG A 68 -16.09 -2.21 10.30
C ARG A 68 -14.83 -2.73 10.98
N LEU A 69 -13.93 -1.80 11.38
CA LEU A 69 -12.72 -2.07 12.15
C LEU A 69 -12.59 -1.06 13.31
N ARG A 70 -11.95 -1.49 14.39
CA ARG A 70 -11.47 -0.57 15.42
C ARG A 70 -10.28 0.22 14.88
N ALA A 71 -10.08 1.44 15.37
CA ALA A 71 -8.92 2.26 15.02
C ALA A 71 -7.59 1.53 15.35
N PHE A 72 -6.64 1.64 14.46
CA PHE A 72 -5.31 1.02 14.54
C PHE A 72 -4.23 1.95 13.99
N PRO A 73 -2.97 1.83 14.43
CA PRO A 73 -1.89 2.66 13.92
C PRO A 73 -1.63 2.44 12.43
N ILE A 74 -1.58 3.53 11.65
CA ILE A 74 -1.18 3.57 10.26
C ILE A 74 0.09 4.41 10.18
N HIS A 75 1.21 3.82 9.83
CA HIS A 75 2.50 4.47 9.71
C HIS A 75 2.79 4.75 8.23
N ILE A 76 2.93 6.03 7.86
CA ILE A 76 3.39 6.45 6.54
C ILE A 76 4.89 6.71 6.64
N ASP A 77 5.69 5.76 6.14
CA ASP A 77 7.14 5.83 6.16
C ASP A 77 7.70 6.12 4.76
N SER A 78 7.38 7.30 4.27
CA SER A 78 7.84 7.83 2.98
C SER A 78 7.77 9.36 3.00
N PRO A 79 8.91 10.08 3.04
CA PRO A 79 8.91 11.55 2.99
C PRO A 79 8.15 12.11 1.79
N MET A 80 8.34 11.51 0.60
CA MET A 80 7.63 11.92 -0.62
C MET A 80 6.11 11.69 -0.50
N ALA A 81 5.66 10.58 0.08
CA ALA A 81 4.23 10.34 0.28
C ALA A 81 3.62 11.35 1.25
N ILE A 82 4.35 11.74 2.30
CA ILE A 82 3.93 12.77 3.25
C ILE A 82 3.78 14.12 2.55
N ASP A 83 4.74 14.51 1.71
CA ASP A 83 4.69 15.78 0.98
C ASP A 83 3.57 15.77 -0.06
N ALA A 84 3.40 14.69 -0.82
CA ALA A 84 2.29 14.51 -1.73
C ALA A 84 0.94 14.64 -1.01
N THR A 85 0.77 14.01 0.15
CA THR A 85 -0.48 14.09 0.91
C THR A 85 -0.77 15.50 1.40
N ARG A 86 0.25 16.28 1.76
CA ARG A 86 0.08 17.70 2.10
C ARG A 86 -0.41 18.52 0.91
N ILE A 87 0.13 18.26 -0.30
CA ILE A 87 -0.32 18.92 -1.52
C ILE A 87 -1.79 18.57 -1.79
N TYR A 88 -2.18 17.31 -1.68
CA TYR A 88 -3.59 16.90 -1.81
C TYR A 88 -4.51 17.63 -0.82
N ALA A 89 -4.07 17.82 0.41
CA ALA A 89 -4.84 18.56 1.42
C ALA A 89 -4.96 20.07 1.09
N THR A 90 -3.95 20.65 0.44
CA THR A 90 -3.95 22.06 0.03
C THR A 90 -4.82 22.31 -1.22
N TYR A 91 -4.90 21.34 -2.12
CA TYR A 91 -5.63 21.46 -3.39
C TYR A 91 -6.71 20.38 -3.53
N PRO A 92 -7.80 20.45 -2.73
CA PRO A 92 -8.83 19.42 -2.69
C PRO A 92 -9.55 19.22 -4.02
N ASP A 93 -9.68 20.26 -4.85
CA ASP A 93 -10.34 20.15 -6.16
C ASP A 93 -9.51 19.35 -7.17
N ALA A 94 -8.18 19.40 -7.11
CA ALA A 94 -7.31 18.57 -7.92
C ALA A 94 -7.30 17.09 -7.47
N SER A 95 -7.63 16.83 -6.20
CA SER A 95 -7.69 15.48 -5.63
C SER A 95 -9.04 14.77 -5.90
N ARG A 96 -10.09 15.51 -6.26
CA ARG A 96 -11.44 14.95 -6.49
C ARG A 96 -11.50 13.91 -7.59
N ALA A 97 -10.64 13.98 -8.60
CA ALA A 97 -10.60 13.00 -9.69
C ALA A 97 -10.06 11.62 -9.21
N SER A 98 -9.21 11.59 -8.18
CA SER A 98 -8.55 10.37 -7.70
C SER A 98 -9.07 9.88 -6.35
N LEU A 99 -9.69 10.77 -5.56
CA LEU A 99 -10.12 10.51 -4.20
C LEU A 99 -11.56 11.05 -3.98
N ASN A 100 -12.42 10.87 -4.98
CA ASN A 100 -13.82 11.30 -4.95
C ASN A 100 -14.50 10.75 -3.69
N ASN A 101 -14.66 11.61 -2.68
CA ASN A 101 -15.39 11.44 -1.42
C ASN A 101 -14.58 11.44 -0.12
N ILE A 102 -13.39 12.00 -0.11
CA ILE A 102 -12.80 12.37 1.20
C ILE A 102 -13.58 13.60 1.67
N GLY A 103 -14.76 13.42 2.23
CA GLY A 103 -15.70 14.46 2.65
C GLY A 103 -15.08 15.54 3.56
N GLY A 104 -14.14 16.34 3.03
CA GLY A 104 -13.49 17.43 3.72
C GLY A 104 -12.54 17.03 4.87
N ARG A 105 -12.31 15.75 5.12
CA ARG A 105 -11.40 15.28 6.18
C ARG A 105 -9.97 15.19 5.64
N SER A 106 -9.05 15.82 6.33
CA SER A 106 -7.62 15.68 6.02
C SER A 106 -7.13 14.27 6.38
N LEU A 107 -6.62 13.54 5.39
CA LEU A 107 -6.03 12.20 5.56
C LEU A 107 -4.90 12.14 6.61
N LEU A 108 -4.27 13.29 6.91
CA LEU A 108 -3.15 13.38 7.84
C LEU A 108 -3.58 13.65 9.29
N HIS A 109 -4.84 13.95 9.56
CA HIS A 109 -5.32 14.36 10.90
C HIS A 109 -6.07 13.25 11.64
N GLY A 110 -6.15 12.05 11.09
CA GLY A 110 -6.61 10.88 11.85
C GLY A 110 -5.67 10.62 13.03
N LYS A 111 -6.21 10.53 14.24
CA LYS A 111 -5.41 10.26 15.47
C LYS A 111 -4.57 8.98 15.39
N TRP A 112 -4.84 8.13 14.42
CA TRP A 112 -4.15 6.86 14.17
C TRP A 112 -3.15 6.90 13.01
N VAL A 113 -2.98 8.04 12.31
CA VAL A 113 -2.01 8.19 11.22
C VAL A 113 -0.73 8.83 11.76
N HIS A 114 0.39 8.13 11.62
CA HIS A 114 1.70 8.54 12.09
C HIS A 114 2.65 8.73 10.90
N LEU A 115 3.33 9.87 10.85
CA LEU A 115 4.20 10.24 9.74
C LEU A 115 5.67 10.10 10.17
N HIS A 116 6.46 9.41 9.36
CA HIS A 116 7.88 9.15 9.62
C HIS A 116 8.75 9.76 8.52
N ARG A 117 9.40 10.88 8.85
CA ARG A 117 10.24 11.62 7.90
C ARG A 117 11.71 11.23 7.99
N THR A 118 12.20 11.05 9.20
CA THR A 118 13.61 10.81 9.46
C THR A 118 13.96 9.32 9.35
N ARG A 119 15.24 9.03 9.17
CA ARG A 119 15.74 7.67 9.18
C ARG A 119 15.55 7.02 10.57
N ALA A 120 15.80 7.77 11.63
CA ALA A 120 15.66 7.27 13.01
C ALA A 120 14.21 6.85 13.31
N GLU A 121 13.21 7.65 12.88
CA GLU A 121 11.79 7.29 13.00
C GLU A 121 11.45 6.00 12.21
N SER A 122 11.99 5.87 10.99
CA SER A 122 11.83 4.67 10.17
C SER A 122 12.43 3.43 10.84
N GLU A 123 13.64 3.54 11.39
CA GLU A 123 14.31 2.46 12.10
C GLU A 123 13.56 2.05 13.39
N ALA A 124 12.93 3.02 14.07
CA ALA A 124 12.10 2.74 15.24
C ALA A 124 10.89 1.85 14.93
N LEU A 125 10.35 1.92 13.71
CA LEU A 125 9.26 1.04 13.25
C LEU A 125 9.65 -0.45 13.19
N ASN A 126 10.93 -0.77 13.15
CA ASN A 126 11.37 -2.16 13.21
C ASN A 126 10.96 -2.85 14.52
N LYS A 127 10.77 -2.07 15.59
CA LYS A 127 10.32 -2.54 16.92
C LYS A 127 8.80 -2.49 17.09
N ALA A 128 8.07 -1.89 16.13
CA ALA A 128 6.62 -1.81 16.21
C ALA A 128 6.00 -3.21 16.22
N LYS A 129 5.08 -3.44 17.15
CA LYS A 129 4.30 -4.68 17.23
C LYS A 129 2.94 -4.43 16.58
N GLY A 130 2.31 -5.51 16.08
CA GLY A 130 0.95 -5.43 15.59
C GLY A 130 -0.09 -5.41 16.75
N PRO A 131 -1.33 -5.06 16.44
CA PRO A 131 -1.84 -4.72 15.10
C PRO A 131 -1.41 -3.32 14.64
N ALA A 132 -0.82 -3.23 13.46
CA ALA A 132 -0.41 -1.97 12.84
C ALA A 132 -0.28 -2.11 11.31
N VAL A 133 -0.28 -0.98 10.59
CA VAL A 133 -0.01 -0.92 9.16
C VAL A 133 1.19 -0.03 8.88
N ILE A 134 2.07 -0.45 7.99
CA ILE A 134 3.21 0.35 7.49
C ILE A 134 3.04 0.52 5.98
N ILE A 135 2.91 1.76 5.52
CA ILE A 135 2.88 2.14 4.11
C ILE A 135 4.21 2.79 3.77
N SER A 136 4.92 2.25 2.80
CA SER A 136 6.23 2.76 2.41
C SER A 136 6.50 2.61 0.91
N SER A 137 7.35 3.46 0.35
CA SER A 137 7.76 3.42 -1.05
C SER A 137 9.07 2.62 -1.21
N SER A 138 9.26 1.96 -2.34
CA SER A 138 8.58 1.99 -3.63
C SER A 138 7.48 0.94 -3.75
N GLY A 139 6.51 1.18 -4.66
CA GLY A 139 5.37 0.29 -4.88
C GLY A 139 5.71 -1.06 -5.52
N MET A 140 6.84 -1.17 -6.25
CA MET A 140 7.32 -2.42 -6.87
C MET A 140 8.48 -3.07 -6.10
N LEU A 141 8.80 -2.57 -4.88
CA LEU A 141 9.91 -3.08 -4.06
C LEU A 141 11.28 -2.99 -4.77
N SER A 142 11.44 -2.03 -5.68
CA SER A 142 12.70 -1.80 -6.40
C SER A 142 13.74 -1.01 -5.60
N GLY A 143 13.35 -0.42 -4.47
CA GLY A 143 14.21 0.39 -3.61
C GLY A 143 13.43 1.05 -2.49
N GLY A 144 14.09 1.91 -1.72
CA GLY A 144 13.46 2.70 -0.67
C GLY A 144 13.33 1.98 0.69
N ARG A 145 12.65 2.67 1.62
CA ARG A 145 12.50 2.20 3.00
C ARG A 145 11.69 0.90 3.11
N ILE A 146 10.81 0.65 2.15
CA ILE A 146 10.02 -0.57 2.08
C ILE A 146 10.88 -1.84 2.12
N LEU A 147 12.09 -1.82 1.53
CA LEU A 147 12.99 -2.96 1.56
C LEU A 147 13.49 -3.27 2.98
N HIS A 148 13.71 -2.24 3.81
CA HIS A 148 14.06 -2.43 5.21
C HIS A 148 12.91 -3.08 5.99
N HIS A 149 11.67 -2.62 5.77
CA HIS A 149 10.49 -3.22 6.38
C HIS A 149 10.28 -4.66 5.92
N CYS A 150 10.45 -4.95 4.63
CA CYS A 150 10.37 -6.31 4.12
C CYS A 150 11.43 -7.22 4.76
N ARG A 151 12.68 -6.76 4.88
CA ARG A 151 13.74 -7.54 5.53
C ARG A 151 13.40 -7.91 6.97
N GLN A 152 12.72 -7.02 7.70
CA GLN A 152 12.34 -7.24 9.10
C GLN A 152 11.04 -8.04 9.26
N ARG A 153 10.14 -8.00 8.28
CA ARG A 153 8.78 -8.51 8.44
C ARG A 153 8.50 -9.82 7.68
N LEU A 154 9.15 -10.03 6.54
CA LEU A 154 8.96 -11.26 5.75
C LEU A 154 9.35 -12.54 6.49
N PRO A 155 10.37 -12.58 7.39
CA PRO A 155 10.71 -13.77 8.15
C PRO A 155 9.67 -14.15 9.23
N HIS A 156 8.62 -13.39 9.43
CA HIS A 156 7.68 -13.56 10.53
C HIS A 156 6.27 -13.87 10.02
N PRO A 157 5.72 -15.08 10.29
CA PRO A 157 4.47 -15.57 9.70
C PRO A 157 3.22 -14.82 10.17
N GLU A 158 3.28 -14.11 11.30
CA GLU A 158 2.18 -13.27 11.76
C GLU A 158 1.95 -12.05 10.86
N ASN A 159 2.97 -11.59 10.13
CA ASN A 159 2.87 -10.42 9.26
C ASN A 159 2.24 -10.73 7.88
N THR A 160 1.83 -9.69 7.21
CA THR A 160 1.35 -9.76 5.82
C THR A 160 2.01 -8.68 4.98
N LEU A 161 2.44 -9.04 3.77
CA LEU A 161 2.80 -8.09 2.70
C LEU A 161 1.61 -7.98 1.75
N LEU A 162 1.03 -6.78 1.60
CA LEU A 162 -0.09 -6.50 0.72
C LEU A 162 0.38 -5.71 -0.49
N ILE A 163 0.46 -6.36 -1.62
CA ILE A 163 0.74 -5.73 -2.91
C ILE A 163 -0.55 -5.04 -3.40
N THR A 164 -0.43 -3.77 -3.77
CA THR A 164 -1.58 -2.93 -4.13
C THR A 164 -1.50 -2.34 -5.52
N GLY A 165 -0.61 -2.85 -6.36
CA GLY A 165 -0.41 -2.35 -7.71
C GLY A 165 0.38 -3.33 -8.57
N TYR A 166 0.52 -2.96 -9.85
CA TYR A 166 1.27 -3.75 -10.82
C TYR A 166 2.70 -4.02 -10.35
N GLN A 167 3.16 -5.24 -10.59
CA GLN A 167 4.53 -5.67 -10.34
C GLN A 167 5.17 -6.12 -11.66
N ALA A 168 6.15 -5.36 -12.13
CA ALA A 168 6.86 -5.66 -13.36
C ALA A 168 7.71 -6.93 -13.22
N VAL A 169 7.86 -7.66 -14.33
CA VAL A 169 8.79 -8.79 -14.41
C VAL A 169 10.19 -8.36 -14.01
N GLY A 170 10.88 -9.18 -13.20
CA GLY A 170 12.21 -8.87 -12.70
C GLY A 170 12.23 -8.03 -11.42
N THR A 171 11.09 -7.56 -10.91
CA THR A 171 11.01 -6.86 -9.62
C THR A 171 10.88 -7.83 -8.44
N LEU A 172 11.33 -7.38 -7.26
CA LEU A 172 11.16 -8.14 -6.02
C LEU A 172 9.67 -8.39 -5.71
N GLY A 173 8.81 -7.39 -5.95
CA GLY A 173 7.37 -7.53 -5.75
C GLY A 173 6.76 -8.60 -6.63
N ARG A 174 7.25 -8.76 -7.87
CA ARG A 174 6.81 -9.82 -8.78
C ARG A 174 7.23 -11.20 -8.27
N ALA A 175 8.48 -11.36 -7.85
CA ALA A 175 8.97 -12.62 -7.29
C ALA A 175 8.16 -13.05 -6.06
N LEU A 176 7.80 -12.11 -5.18
CA LEU A 176 6.98 -12.39 -3.99
C LEU A 176 5.55 -12.80 -4.36
N LEU A 177 4.93 -12.16 -5.36
CA LEU A 177 3.61 -12.56 -5.87
C LEU A 177 3.63 -13.93 -6.53
N ASP A 178 4.73 -14.31 -7.17
CA ASP A 178 4.92 -15.62 -7.80
C ASP A 178 5.23 -16.72 -6.78
N GLY A 179 5.28 -16.40 -5.47
CA GLY A 179 5.42 -17.37 -4.40
C GLY A 179 6.87 -17.69 -4.00
N ALA A 180 7.81 -16.77 -4.24
CA ALA A 180 9.19 -16.97 -3.78
C ALA A 180 9.23 -17.23 -2.27
N THR A 181 9.89 -18.31 -1.85
CA THR A 181 10.07 -18.70 -0.44
C THR A 181 11.27 -18.02 0.22
N SER A 182 12.17 -17.44 -0.58
CA SER A 182 13.29 -16.61 -0.16
C SER A 182 13.55 -15.54 -1.20
N VAL A 183 13.95 -14.37 -0.78
CA VAL A 183 14.27 -13.23 -1.66
C VAL A 183 15.55 -12.55 -1.19
N ARG A 184 16.28 -11.97 -2.16
CA ARG A 184 17.48 -11.21 -1.84
C ARG A 184 17.16 -9.75 -1.61
N ILE A 185 17.38 -9.28 -0.38
CA ILE A 185 17.21 -7.86 -0.02
C ILE A 185 18.54 -7.31 0.45
N HIS A 186 19.06 -6.29 -0.24
CA HIS A 186 20.43 -5.79 -0.09
C HIS A 186 21.44 -6.91 -0.33
N LYS A 187 22.27 -7.23 0.68
CA LYS A 187 23.33 -8.24 0.58
C LYS A 187 22.98 -9.58 1.23
N GLY A 188 21.73 -9.78 1.66
CA GLY A 188 21.31 -10.98 2.38
C GLY A 188 20.05 -11.63 1.81
N ASP A 189 19.97 -12.95 1.96
CA ASP A 189 18.78 -13.72 1.65
C ASP A 189 17.83 -13.64 2.84
N VAL A 190 16.55 -13.41 2.53
CA VAL A 190 15.46 -13.19 3.51
C VAL A 190 14.41 -14.26 3.27
N PRO A 191 14.11 -15.13 4.22
CA PRO A 191 13.03 -16.09 4.09
C PRO A 191 11.69 -15.39 4.06
N VAL A 192 10.74 -15.92 3.28
CA VAL A 192 9.38 -15.39 3.14
C VAL A 192 8.42 -16.32 3.86
N LEU A 193 8.18 -16.05 5.14
CA LEU A 193 7.20 -16.73 5.97
C LEU A 193 5.92 -15.92 6.16
N ALA A 194 6.00 -14.60 5.99
CA ALA A 194 4.83 -13.73 5.98
C ALA A 194 3.89 -14.05 4.82
N GLU A 195 2.60 -13.86 5.05
CA GLU A 195 1.60 -13.99 4.00
C GLU A 195 1.77 -12.89 2.94
N VAL A 196 1.84 -13.27 1.65
CA VAL A 196 1.85 -12.30 0.54
C VAL A 196 0.46 -12.30 -0.12
N ARG A 197 -0.13 -11.10 -0.25
CA ARG A 197 -1.46 -10.91 -0.83
C ARG A 197 -1.44 -9.86 -1.93
N ASP A 198 -2.29 -10.06 -2.93
CA ASP A 198 -2.54 -9.12 -4.02
C ASP A 198 -3.93 -8.49 -3.85
N LEU A 199 -3.99 -7.17 -3.65
CA LEU A 199 -5.24 -6.42 -3.56
C LEU A 199 -5.68 -6.06 -4.99
N LYS A 200 -6.70 -6.73 -5.47
CA LYS A 200 -7.20 -6.57 -6.83
C LYS A 200 -8.31 -5.52 -6.91
N GLY A 201 -8.46 -4.93 -8.12
CA GLY A 201 -9.53 -3.96 -8.39
C GLY A 201 -9.14 -2.50 -8.22
N LEU A 202 -7.87 -2.21 -7.90
CA LEU A 202 -7.31 -0.87 -7.98
C LEU A 202 -6.79 -0.64 -9.40
N SER A 203 -7.14 0.50 -10.00
CA SER A 203 -6.57 0.95 -11.28
C SER A 203 -5.13 1.45 -11.11
N GLY A 204 -4.37 1.45 -12.19
CA GLY A 204 -3.03 2.03 -12.25
C GLY A 204 -3.04 3.54 -12.16
#